data_930fff5b4f9ce8a0fe6f5d62119a44fa
#
_entry.id   930fff5b4f9ce8a0fe6f5d62119a44fa
#
_cell.length_a   1.000
_cell.length_b   1.000
_cell.length_c   1.000
_cell.angle_alpha   90.00
_cell.angle_beta   90.00
_cell.angle_gamma   90.00
#
_symmetry.space_group_name_H-M   'P 1'
#
loop_
_entity.id
_entity.type
_entity.pdbx_description
1 polymer ?
#
loop_
_entity_poly.entity_id
_entity_poly.type
_entity_poly.pdbx_seq_one_letter_code
_entity_poly.pdbx_strand_id
1 'polypeptide(L)'
;VPPITRAEATSYRETSRHADVMRFLADLDGRSDRRLSLTSFGTSPGGRDLPLVVASAHGVRTPAESRRRGLPVVLILNGIHAGEVEGKEASLMLLRDLLDGRRAGILEAMTLVSVPLFNPDGNDALDPKNRRLDLPNLDGQVGPELVGTRVNASGINLNRDYLRQAAPEMRALQSRVCQVWEPDLTIDTHATNGSVHRFAMTWDVPHTAEAGRPEPIEFMRSRVMPEVARALLRDHALLAGWYGNFVEDERALDARRPADPAAPVTEGWMTYPHHPRFGSNYRGLTSRLDLLLECYSYLPFPDRVRTTYATLLETLSCIAAQRDAVVQVVAGSRAPRDRIAVRSRVEAFPGTIEVPTRAPRTLEGKPVVVPVRHFARFVGTTVVTRPPAYLVPAIVGEHLRRHGLQVEPASGTHEVEIATVAGAASETGRKILEASEVGDLSVAWTRATRPAPPGSCVVRTGQPLGAIAVYLCEPESDDGAIENGLVAPPPVGGEFPIWRVTAR
;
A
#
# COMPACT_ATOMS: atom_id res chain seq x y z
N VAL A 1 -5.93 29.78 -19.61
CA VAL A 1 -6.93 28.88 -19.03
C VAL A 1 -6.14 27.74 -18.32
N PRO A 2 -6.47 27.34 -17.11
CA PRO A 2 -5.86 26.18 -16.46
C PRO A 2 -6.02 24.91 -17.31
N PRO A 3 -5.07 23.96 -17.24
CA PRO A 3 -5.21 22.70 -17.95
C PRO A 3 -6.39 21.88 -17.41
N ILE A 4 -7.06 21.16 -18.28
CA ILE A 4 -8.14 20.22 -17.93
C ILE A 4 -7.72 18.81 -18.29
N THR A 5 -8.18 17.83 -17.50
CA THR A 5 -7.89 16.40 -17.76
C THR A 5 -8.70 15.89 -18.96
N ARG A 6 -8.31 14.72 -19.50
CA ARG A 6 -9.10 14.07 -20.56
C ARG A 6 -10.51 13.74 -20.05
N ALA A 7 -10.65 13.34 -18.79
CA ALA A 7 -11.95 13.08 -18.19
C ALA A 7 -12.84 14.35 -18.22
N GLU A 8 -12.34 15.49 -17.77
CA GLU A 8 -13.07 16.76 -17.82
C GLU A 8 -13.42 17.16 -19.28
N ALA A 9 -12.45 17.08 -20.20
CA ALA A 9 -12.63 17.46 -21.60
C ALA A 9 -13.68 16.62 -22.34
N THR A 10 -13.87 15.37 -21.92
CA THR A 10 -14.82 14.44 -22.54
C THR A 10 -16.11 14.27 -21.74
N SER A 11 -16.36 15.12 -20.73
CA SER A 11 -17.47 14.95 -19.78
C SER A 11 -17.50 13.55 -19.16
N TYR A 12 -16.32 13.10 -18.73
CA TYR A 12 -16.08 11.78 -18.07
C TYR A 12 -16.44 10.56 -18.92
N ARG A 13 -16.42 10.68 -20.25
CA ARG A 13 -16.56 9.50 -21.13
C ARG A 13 -15.26 8.73 -21.32
N GLU A 14 -14.14 9.40 -21.15
CA GLU A 14 -12.81 8.82 -21.31
C GLU A 14 -11.92 9.17 -20.11
N THR A 15 -10.89 8.35 -19.90
CA THR A 15 -9.83 8.61 -18.91
C THR A 15 -8.54 9.05 -19.61
N SER A 16 -7.66 9.77 -18.88
CA SER A 16 -6.39 10.26 -19.40
C SER A 16 -5.43 9.10 -19.70
N ARG A 17 -4.85 9.11 -20.91
CA ARG A 17 -3.71 8.25 -21.27
C ARG A 17 -2.41 8.84 -20.74
N HIS A 18 -1.33 8.08 -20.78
CA HIS A 18 0.00 8.57 -20.36
C HIS A 18 0.36 9.91 -21.02
N ALA A 19 0.17 10.03 -22.34
CA ALA A 19 0.46 11.29 -23.05
C ALA A 19 -0.40 12.47 -22.57
N ASP A 20 -1.66 12.25 -22.18
CA ASP A 20 -2.54 13.28 -21.63
C ASP A 20 -2.05 13.73 -20.25
N VAL A 21 -1.65 12.78 -19.41
CA VAL A 21 -1.05 13.05 -18.09
C VAL A 21 0.21 13.89 -18.22
N MET A 22 1.13 13.47 -19.09
CA MET A 22 2.40 14.21 -19.30
C MET A 22 2.18 15.61 -19.82
N ARG A 23 1.26 15.81 -20.78
CA ARG A 23 0.90 17.13 -21.30
C ARG A 23 0.30 18.02 -20.22
N PHE A 24 -0.67 17.48 -19.44
CA PHE A 24 -1.29 18.21 -18.32
C PHE A 24 -0.23 18.68 -17.30
N LEU A 25 0.69 17.80 -16.93
CA LEU A 25 1.74 18.10 -15.96
C LEU A 25 2.74 19.12 -16.48
N ALA A 26 3.13 19.03 -17.76
CA ALA A 26 4.03 20.00 -18.40
C ALA A 26 3.40 21.41 -18.45
N ASP A 27 2.11 21.50 -18.81
CA ASP A 27 1.36 22.76 -18.78
C ASP A 27 1.30 23.34 -17.36
N LEU A 28 1.08 22.48 -16.36
CA LEU A 28 0.99 22.90 -14.97
C LEU A 28 2.34 23.37 -14.42
N ASP A 29 3.44 22.67 -14.74
CA ASP A 29 4.80 23.05 -14.35
C ASP A 29 5.18 24.41 -14.94
N GLY A 30 4.91 24.63 -16.22
CA GLY A 30 5.17 25.90 -16.91
C GLY A 30 4.44 27.13 -16.33
N ARG A 31 3.34 26.90 -15.58
CA ARG A 31 2.51 27.97 -14.96
C ARG A 31 2.71 28.09 -13.45
N SER A 32 3.43 27.16 -12.83
CA SER A 32 3.44 27.00 -11.38
C SER A 32 4.22 28.08 -10.62
N ASP A 33 4.91 28.99 -11.33
CA ASP A 33 5.82 29.97 -10.73
C ASP A 33 6.81 29.29 -9.73
N ARG A 34 7.41 28.18 -10.18
CA ARG A 34 8.35 27.35 -9.43
C ARG A 34 7.78 26.65 -8.21
N ARG A 35 6.46 26.70 -7.97
CA ARG A 35 5.81 25.94 -6.86
C ARG A 35 5.62 24.47 -7.18
N LEU A 36 5.77 24.07 -8.45
CA LEU A 36 5.78 22.68 -8.88
C LEU A 36 7.07 22.37 -9.62
N SER A 37 7.51 21.14 -9.61
CA SER A 37 8.50 20.60 -10.53
C SER A 37 8.09 19.22 -11.02
N LEU A 38 8.20 19.04 -12.32
CA LEU A 38 7.99 17.76 -13.00
C LEU A 38 9.34 17.13 -13.33
N THR A 39 9.50 15.86 -12.94
CA THR A 39 10.67 15.03 -13.28
C THR A 39 10.21 13.62 -13.63
N SER A 40 11.14 12.74 -14.01
CA SER A 40 10.89 11.30 -14.15
C SER A 40 11.73 10.54 -13.12
N PHE A 41 11.14 9.56 -12.46
CA PHE A 41 11.90 8.68 -11.57
C PHE A 41 12.28 7.33 -12.22
N GLY A 42 11.92 7.12 -13.49
CA GLY A 42 12.26 5.90 -14.21
C GLY A 42 11.50 5.77 -15.51
N THR A 43 11.65 4.60 -16.11
CA THR A 43 10.97 4.22 -17.34
C THR A 43 10.32 2.85 -17.16
N SER A 44 9.09 2.69 -17.64
CA SER A 44 8.39 1.42 -17.62
C SER A 44 8.96 0.44 -18.66
N PRO A 45 8.66 -0.86 -18.59
CA PRO A 45 9.05 -1.83 -19.62
C PRO A 45 8.59 -1.46 -21.03
N GLY A 46 7.47 -0.78 -21.18
CA GLY A 46 6.95 -0.26 -22.46
C GLY A 46 7.61 1.04 -22.92
N GLY A 47 8.65 1.53 -22.23
CA GLY A 47 9.41 2.73 -22.62
C GLY A 47 8.73 4.05 -22.24
N ARG A 48 7.75 4.06 -21.34
CA ARG A 48 7.06 5.27 -20.88
C ARG A 48 7.71 5.83 -19.63
N ASP A 49 7.88 7.15 -19.58
CA ASP A 49 8.36 7.84 -18.38
C ASP A 49 7.42 7.65 -17.19
N LEU A 50 8.02 7.49 -16.02
CA LEU A 50 7.33 7.45 -14.73
C LEU A 50 7.36 8.85 -14.11
N PRO A 51 6.26 9.62 -14.18
CA PRO A 51 6.25 11.01 -13.74
C PRO A 51 6.32 11.16 -12.23
N LEU A 52 7.16 12.07 -11.76
CA LEU A 52 7.26 12.51 -10.38
C LEU A 52 7.03 14.00 -10.31
N VAL A 53 6.07 14.40 -9.52
CA VAL A 53 5.74 15.80 -9.25
C VAL A 53 6.10 16.15 -7.82
N VAL A 54 6.73 17.29 -7.61
CA VAL A 54 6.93 17.88 -6.29
C VAL A 54 6.27 19.25 -6.26
N ALA A 55 5.33 19.46 -5.34
CA ALA A 55 4.62 20.71 -5.18
C ALA A 55 4.77 21.26 -3.75
N SER A 56 5.06 22.56 -3.63
CA SER A 56 5.18 23.27 -2.35
C SER A 56 5.05 24.77 -2.58
N ALA A 57 4.40 25.49 -1.70
CA ALA A 57 4.34 26.95 -1.72
C ALA A 57 5.74 27.59 -1.62
N HIS A 58 6.70 26.86 -1.05
CA HIS A 58 8.07 27.34 -0.82
C HIS A 58 9.06 26.98 -1.94
N GLY A 59 8.59 26.39 -3.04
CA GLY A 59 9.45 25.98 -4.15
C GLY A 59 10.47 24.90 -3.78
N VAL A 60 10.13 24.00 -2.84
CA VAL A 60 10.98 22.88 -2.42
C VAL A 60 11.30 21.97 -3.60
N ARG A 61 12.57 21.59 -3.74
CA ARG A 61 13.07 20.71 -4.80
C ARG A 61 13.75 19.45 -4.27
N THR A 62 14.13 19.45 -3.01
CA THR A 62 14.87 18.36 -2.38
C THR A 62 14.30 18.00 -1.01
N PRO A 63 14.46 16.74 -0.58
CA PRO A 63 14.04 16.33 0.76
C PRO A 63 14.72 17.12 1.88
N ALA A 64 15.99 17.50 1.67
CA ALA A 64 16.75 18.31 2.64
C ALA A 64 16.14 19.69 2.83
N GLU A 65 15.60 20.30 1.78
CA GLU A 65 14.89 21.59 1.88
C GLU A 65 13.58 21.46 2.66
N SER A 66 12.81 20.39 2.42
CA SER A 66 11.58 20.08 3.16
C SER A 66 11.87 19.94 4.66
N ARG A 67 12.86 19.11 5.02
CA ARG A 67 13.26 18.86 6.42
C ARG A 67 13.75 20.13 7.13
N ARG A 68 14.58 20.96 6.46
CA ARG A 68 15.04 22.24 7.04
C ARG A 68 13.90 23.19 7.37
N ARG A 69 12.78 23.09 6.69
CA ARG A 69 11.58 23.90 6.90
C ARG A 69 10.59 23.27 7.89
N GLY A 70 10.87 22.04 8.39
CA GLY A 70 9.96 21.29 9.24
C GLY A 70 8.67 20.91 8.53
N LEU A 71 8.72 20.75 7.20
CA LEU A 71 7.56 20.34 6.41
C LEU A 71 7.51 18.82 6.29
N PRO A 72 6.40 18.16 6.67
CA PRO A 72 6.21 16.76 6.34
C PRO A 72 6.15 16.55 4.83
N VAL A 73 6.64 15.40 4.39
CA VAL A 73 6.55 14.97 3.00
C VAL A 73 5.35 14.04 2.88
N VAL A 74 4.40 14.39 2.03
CA VAL A 74 3.22 13.56 1.72
C VAL A 74 3.35 13.05 0.29
N LEU A 75 3.34 11.71 0.12
CA LEU A 75 3.34 11.07 -1.19
C LEU A 75 1.91 10.66 -1.55
N ILE A 76 1.42 11.07 -2.72
CA ILE A 76 0.21 10.51 -3.35
C ILE A 76 0.63 9.59 -4.48
N LEU A 77 0.25 8.34 -4.41
CA LEU A 77 0.52 7.30 -5.41
C LEU A 77 -0.79 6.92 -6.10
N ASN A 78 -0.80 6.98 -7.44
CA ASN A 78 -2.00 6.69 -8.22
C ASN A 78 -1.72 5.68 -9.32
N GLY A 79 -2.73 4.91 -9.68
CA GLY A 79 -2.72 4.03 -10.83
C GLY A 79 -1.76 2.86 -10.74
N ILE A 80 -1.52 2.31 -9.54
CA ILE A 80 -0.81 1.04 -9.37
C ILE A 80 -1.58 -0.09 -10.07
N HIS A 81 -2.91 -0.08 -9.95
CA HIS A 81 -3.83 -0.84 -10.80
C HIS A 81 -4.41 0.13 -11.83
N ALA A 82 -3.92 0.08 -13.04
CA ALA A 82 -4.18 1.14 -14.00
C ALA A 82 -5.61 1.20 -14.57
N GLY A 83 -6.42 0.16 -14.35
CA GLY A 83 -7.86 0.18 -14.64
C GLY A 83 -8.68 0.95 -13.60
N GLU A 84 -8.11 1.30 -12.45
CA GLU A 84 -8.70 2.10 -11.36
C GLU A 84 -8.35 3.57 -11.62
N VAL A 85 -9.15 4.23 -12.43
CA VAL A 85 -8.77 5.46 -13.16
C VAL A 85 -9.04 6.76 -12.43
N GLU A 86 -9.91 6.77 -11.41
CA GLU A 86 -10.35 7.98 -10.72
C GLU A 86 -9.25 8.67 -9.91
N GLY A 87 -8.34 7.92 -9.28
CA GLY A 87 -7.24 8.46 -8.48
C GLY A 87 -6.32 9.35 -9.29
N LYS A 88 -5.96 8.93 -10.50
CA LYS A 88 -5.16 9.68 -11.46
C LYS A 88 -5.84 11.00 -11.82
N GLU A 89 -7.09 10.97 -12.24
CA GLU A 89 -7.85 12.16 -12.65
C GLU A 89 -8.01 13.13 -11.47
N ALA A 90 -8.44 12.63 -10.31
CA ALA A 90 -8.62 13.42 -9.10
C ALA A 90 -7.31 14.10 -8.64
N SER A 91 -6.20 13.38 -8.72
CA SER A 91 -4.89 13.88 -8.31
C SER A 91 -4.38 14.99 -9.23
N LEU A 92 -4.57 14.88 -10.55
CA LEU A 92 -4.26 15.94 -11.51
C LEU A 92 -5.08 17.21 -11.26
N MET A 93 -6.40 17.06 -11.08
CA MET A 93 -7.30 18.15 -10.74
C MET A 93 -6.91 18.82 -9.42
N LEU A 94 -6.58 18.03 -8.40
CA LEU A 94 -6.14 18.53 -7.09
C LEU A 94 -4.85 19.34 -7.18
N LEU A 95 -3.82 18.85 -7.89
CA LEU A 95 -2.58 19.58 -8.11
C LEU A 95 -2.83 20.94 -8.76
N ARG A 96 -3.65 20.99 -9.82
CA ARG A 96 -4.06 22.25 -10.46
C ARG A 96 -4.71 23.21 -9.47
N ASP A 97 -5.72 22.74 -8.77
CA ASP A 97 -6.54 23.57 -7.89
C ASP A 97 -5.75 24.08 -6.67
N LEU A 98 -4.81 23.28 -6.13
CA LEU A 98 -3.91 23.72 -5.07
C LEU A 98 -2.94 24.82 -5.54
N LEU A 99 -2.42 24.72 -6.77
CA LEU A 99 -1.55 25.73 -7.36
C LEU A 99 -2.31 27.01 -7.71
N ASP A 100 -3.60 26.90 -8.07
CA ASP A 100 -4.48 28.05 -8.31
C ASP A 100 -4.96 28.71 -6.99
N GLY A 101 -4.49 28.22 -5.84
CA GLY A 101 -4.74 28.80 -4.51
C GLY A 101 -5.92 28.22 -3.73
N ARG A 102 -6.56 27.17 -4.25
CA ARG A 102 -7.57 26.44 -3.45
C ARG A 102 -6.92 25.83 -2.21
N ARG A 103 -7.42 26.21 -1.01
CA ARG A 103 -6.82 25.75 0.26
C ARG A 103 -5.30 25.98 0.31
N ALA A 104 -4.84 27.19 0.04
CA ALA A 104 -3.42 27.58 -0.06
C ALA A 104 -2.56 27.07 1.11
N GLY A 105 -3.10 27.02 2.33
CA GLY A 105 -2.42 26.50 3.52
C GLY A 105 -1.93 25.06 3.43
N ILE A 106 -2.46 24.24 2.49
CA ILE A 106 -1.97 22.86 2.30
C ILE A 106 -0.53 22.86 1.81
N LEU A 107 -0.23 23.56 0.70
CA LEU A 107 1.13 23.65 0.14
C LEU A 107 2.09 24.48 0.99
N GLU A 108 1.58 25.32 1.91
CA GLU A 108 2.39 26.02 2.92
C GLU A 108 2.80 25.08 4.06
N ALA A 109 1.96 24.10 4.40
CA ALA A 109 2.16 23.21 5.55
C ALA A 109 2.92 21.92 5.23
N MET A 110 3.10 21.57 3.96
CA MET A 110 3.76 20.31 3.56
C MET A 110 4.49 20.43 2.22
N THR A 111 5.34 19.45 1.95
CA THR A 111 5.84 19.14 0.60
C THR A 111 5.01 17.99 0.05
N LEU A 112 4.26 18.25 -1.02
CA LEU A 112 3.48 17.24 -1.70
C LEU A 112 4.32 16.63 -2.81
N VAL A 113 4.57 15.33 -2.70
CA VAL A 113 5.17 14.50 -3.75
C VAL A 113 4.05 13.69 -4.38
N SER A 114 3.97 13.64 -5.69
CA SER A 114 2.94 12.85 -6.37
C SER A 114 3.53 12.00 -7.47
N VAL A 115 3.08 10.75 -7.53
CA VAL A 115 3.22 9.85 -8.68
C VAL A 115 1.84 9.75 -9.31
N PRO A 116 1.53 10.61 -10.30
CA PRO A 116 0.18 10.68 -10.86
C PRO A 116 -0.23 9.42 -11.62
N LEU A 117 0.74 8.66 -12.14
CA LEU A 117 0.51 7.44 -12.89
C LEU A 117 1.70 6.48 -12.71
N PHE A 118 1.53 5.45 -11.88
CA PHE A 118 2.61 4.50 -11.55
C PHE A 118 2.73 3.35 -12.56
N ASN A 119 1.62 2.91 -13.15
CA ASN A 119 1.57 1.83 -14.16
C ASN A 119 1.13 2.40 -15.53
N PRO A 120 2.01 3.13 -16.25
CA PRO A 120 1.63 3.78 -17.50
C PRO A 120 1.34 2.78 -18.65
N ASP A 121 2.01 1.63 -18.64
CA ASP A 121 1.79 0.59 -19.66
C ASP A 121 0.42 -0.05 -19.50
N GLY A 122 0.08 -0.44 -18.27
CA GLY A 122 -1.24 -0.95 -17.96
C GLY A 122 -2.34 0.08 -18.20
N ASN A 123 -2.06 1.38 -17.96
CA ASN A 123 -3.02 2.47 -18.23
C ASN A 123 -3.38 2.59 -19.71
N ASP A 124 -2.40 2.47 -20.59
CA ASP A 124 -2.60 2.64 -22.03
C ASP A 124 -3.04 1.33 -22.74
N ALA A 125 -3.04 0.21 -22.02
CA ALA A 125 -3.60 -1.07 -22.47
C ALA A 125 -5.14 -1.09 -22.33
N LEU A 126 -5.80 -0.16 -23.04
CA LEU A 126 -7.24 0.05 -22.96
C LEU A 126 -8.01 -1.09 -23.63
N ASP A 127 -8.96 -1.67 -22.90
CA ASP A 127 -9.86 -2.71 -23.42
C ASP A 127 -11.24 -2.62 -22.72
N PRO A 128 -12.37 -2.73 -23.44
CA PRO A 128 -13.70 -2.71 -22.84
C PRO A 128 -13.99 -3.93 -21.94
N LYS A 129 -13.16 -4.95 -21.97
CA LYS A 129 -13.24 -6.11 -21.08
C LYS A 129 -12.57 -5.83 -19.72
N ASN A 130 -11.64 -4.89 -19.68
CA ASN A 130 -10.98 -4.53 -18.44
C ASN A 130 -12.00 -3.92 -17.46
N ARG A 131 -12.07 -4.48 -16.25
CA ARG A 131 -12.99 -4.05 -15.18
C ARG A 131 -14.46 -3.90 -15.62
N ARG A 132 -14.89 -4.74 -16.57
CA ARG A 132 -16.28 -4.82 -16.99
C ARG A 132 -17.15 -5.20 -15.80
N LEU A 133 -18.22 -4.44 -15.58
CA LEU A 133 -19.14 -4.67 -14.46
C LEU A 133 -19.76 -6.07 -14.49
N ASP A 134 -19.63 -6.79 -13.39
CA ASP A 134 -20.15 -8.14 -13.16
C ASP A 134 -20.68 -8.26 -11.73
N LEU A 135 -21.85 -7.69 -11.47
CA LEU A 135 -22.45 -7.66 -10.14
C LEU A 135 -22.74 -9.04 -9.53
N PRO A 136 -23.15 -10.07 -10.29
CA PRO A 136 -23.27 -11.42 -9.73
C PRO A 136 -21.98 -11.95 -9.11
N ASN A 137 -20.82 -11.60 -9.68
CA ASN A 137 -19.50 -11.98 -9.19
C ASN A 137 -18.85 -10.85 -8.35
N LEU A 138 -19.57 -9.80 -8.01
CA LEU A 138 -19.12 -8.64 -7.22
C LEU A 138 -17.84 -8.02 -7.78
N ASP A 139 -17.75 -7.90 -9.11
CA ASP A 139 -16.55 -7.47 -9.81
C ASP A 139 -16.81 -6.32 -10.80
N GLY A 140 -15.73 -5.66 -11.21
CA GLY A 140 -15.75 -4.61 -12.21
C GLY A 140 -16.10 -3.22 -11.67
N GLN A 141 -16.50 -2.33 -12.58
CA GLN A 141 -16.81 -0.93 -12.25
C GLN A 141 -17.83 -0.32 -13.23
N VAL A 142 -18.48 0.78 -12.80
CA VAL A 142 -19.40 1.57 -13.63
C VAL A 142 -18.60 2.60 -14.43
N GLY A 143 -18.24 2.25 -15.68
CA GLY A 143 -17.51 3.15 -16.60
C GLY A 143 -16.15 3.66 -16.09
N PRO A 144 -15.45 4.39 -16.95
CA PRO A 144 -15.68 4.54 -18.39
C PRO A 144 -15.51 3.22 -19.15
N GLU A 145 -15.96 3.16 -20.40
CA GLU A 145 -15.95 1.91 -21.20
C GLU A 145 -14.56 1.36 -21.45
N LEU A 146 -13.62 2.25 -21.74
CA LEU A 146 -12.23 1.89 -22.02
C LEU A 146 -11.35 2.27 -20.83
N VAL A 147 -10.81 1.28 -20.15
CA VAL A 147 -9.85 1.44 -19.05
C VAL A 147 -8.67 0.51 -19.21
N GLY A 148 -7.59 0.82 -18.49
CA GLY A 148 -6.38 0.01 -18.46
C GLY A 148 -6.54 -1.32 -17.72
N THR A 149 -5.46 -2.08 -17.68
CA THR A 149 -5.38 -3.37 -16.98
C THR A 149 -4.77 -3.24 -15.59
N ARG A 150 -5.01 -4.24 -14.74
CA ARG A 150 -4.50 -4.31 -13.37
C ARG A 150 -2.97 -4.45 -13.30
N VAL A 151 -2.40 -5.28 -14.18
CA VAL A 151 -0.99 -5.63 -14.20
C VAL A 151 -0.17 -4.69 -15.09
N ASN A 152 1.17 -4.66 -14.91
CA ASN A 152 2.07 -3.94 -15.80
C ASN A 152 2.30 -4.70 -17.12
N ALA A 153 3.14 -4.17 -18.02
CA ALA A 153 3.46 -4.80 -19.30
C ALA A 153 4.13 -6.19 -19.17
N SER A 154 4.71 -6.50 -18.03
CA SER A 154 5.30 -7.81 -17.72
C SER A 154 4.34 -8.79 -17.04
N GLY A 155 3.06 -8.45 -16.92
CA GLY A 155 2.06 -9.26 -16.23
C GLY A 155 2.17 -9.26 -14.70
N ILE A 156 2.95 -8.34 -14.13
CA ILE A 156 3.15 -8.25 -12.67
C ILE A 156 2.10 -7.33 -12.06
N ASN A 157 1.42 -7.82 -11.01
CA ASN A 157 0.63 -6.98 -10.12
C ASN A 157 1.56 -6.18 -9.21
N LEU A 158 1.71 -4.88 -9.46
CA LEU A 158 2.63 -4.02 -8.73
C LEU A 158 2.27 -3.90 -7.24
N ASN A 159 0.98 -4.05 -6.86
CA ASN A 159 0.55 -4.08 -5.46
C ASN A 159 0.70 -5.48 -4.81
N ARG A 160 1.56 -6.34 -5.35
CA ARG A 160 2.05 -7.60 -4.78
C ARG A 160 3.57 -7.69 -4.84
N ASP A 161 4.22 -6.61 -5.28
CA ASP A 161 5.65 -6.60 -5.63
C ASP A 161 6.51 -5.80 -4.63
N TYR A 162 5.94 -5.25 -3.57
CA TYR A 162 6.66 -4.39 -2.63
C TYR A 162 7.84 -5.08 -1.93
N LEU A 163 7.65 -6.32 -1.45
CA LEU A 163 8.74 -7.11 -0.89
C LEU A 163 9.62 -7.74 -1.97
N ARG A 164 9.04 -8.18 -3.07
CA ARG A 164 9.76 -8.92 -4.13
C ARG A 164 10.59 -8.02 -5.03
N GLN A 165 10.10 -6.81 -5.36
CA GLN A 165 10.73 -5.84 -6.25
C GLN A 165 11.19 -6.44 -7.61
N ALA A 166 10.36 -7.29 -8.20
CA ALA A 166 10.62 -7.90 -9.49
C ALA A 166 10.44 -6.90 -10.64
N ALA A 167 9.45 -6.01 -10.54
CA ALA A 167 9.17 -5.01 -11.55
C ALA A 167 10.17 -3.84 -11.52
N PRO A 168 10.64 -3.34 -12.67
CA PRO A 168 11.51 -2.18 -12.73
C PRO A 168 10.85 -0.90 -12.18
N GLU A 169 9.55 -0.73 -12.37
CA GLU A 169 8.77 0.38 -11.80
C GLU A 169 8.84 0.36 -10.27
N MET A 170 8.67 -0.80 -9.65
CA MET A 170 8.73 -0.93 -8.20
C MET A 170 10.14 -0.64 -7.67
N ARG A 171 11.18 -1.14 -8.32
CA ARG A 171 12.57 -0.80 -7.96
C ARG A 171 12.85 0.69 -8.08
N ALA A 172 12.33 1.33 -9.13
CA ALA A 172 12.48 2.77 -9.32
C ALA A 172 11.71 3.56 -8.25
N LEU A 173 10.46 3.18 -7.93
CA LEU A 173 9.66 3.80 -6.86
C LEU A 173 10.41 3.72 -5.52
N GLN A 174 10.89 2.54 -5.14
CA GLN A 174 11.59 2.35 -3.86
C GLN A 174 12.89 3.15 -3.80
N SER A 175 13.77 3.04 -4.81
CA SER A 175 15.10 3.63 -4.76
C SER A 175 15.14 5.13 -5.05
N ARG A 176 14.23 5.66 -5.87
CA ARG A 176 14.28 7.05 -6.35
C ARG A 176 13.19 7.95 -5.78
N VAL A 177 12.15 7.37 -5.21
CA VAL A 177 11.07 8.14 -4.57
C VAL A 177 11.05 7.86 -3.07
N CYS A 178 10.77 6.62 -2.64
CA CYS A 178 10.57 6.32 -1.23
C CYS A 178 11.84 6.49 -0.38
N GLN A 179 12.99 6.00 -0.83
CA GLN A 179 14.27 6.13 -0.10
C GLN A 179 14.85 7.54 -0.18
N VAL A 180 14.54 8.29 -1.25
CA VAL A 180 15.03 9.67 -1.42
C VAL A 180 14.18 10.65 -0.62
N TRP A 181 12.87 10.62 -0.80
CA TRP A 181 11.94 11.55 -0.17
C TRP A 181 11.55 11.16 1.26
N GLU A 182 11.68 9.86 1.61
CA GLU A 182 11.28 9.32 2.91
C GLU A 182 9.91 9.86 3.36
N PRO A 183 8.81 9.63 2.61
CA PRO A 183 7.52 10.23 2.89
C PRO A 183 7.08 9.98 4.34
N ASP A 184 6.58 11.02 5.01
CA ASP A 184 5.99 10.89 6.35
C ASP A 184 4.61 10.23 6.27
N LEU A 185 3.87 10.50 5.18
CA LEU A 185 2.61 9.86 4.84
C LEU A 185 2.62 9.44 3.37
N THR A 186 2.15 8.22 3.08
CA THR A 186 1.79 7.82 1.73
C THR A 186 0.28 7.61 1.64
N ILE A 187 -0.34 8.16 0.59
CA ILE A 187 -1.75 7.95 0.23
C ILE A 187 -1.77 7.19 -1.09
N ASP A 188 -2.31 5.98 -1.08
CA ASP A 188 -2.39 5.09 -2.23
C ASP A 188 -3.85 5.00 -2.70
N THR A 189 -4.12 5.42 -3.94
CA THR A 189 -5.49 5.54 -4.46
C THR A 189 -5.87 4.35 -5.30
N HIS A 190 -7.00 3.74 -4.93
CA HIS A 190 -7.59 2.56 -5.56
C HIS A 190 -9.09 2.71 -5.76
N ALA A 191 -9.69 1.73 -6.46
CA ALA A 191 -11.12 1.53 -6.54
C ALA A 191 -11.50 0.10 -6.16
N THR A 192 -12.39 -0.03 -5.17
CA THR A 192 -12.88 -1.32 -4.69
C THR A 192 -14.16 -1.74 -5.39
N ASN A 193 -14.20 -2.98 -5.79
CA ASN A 193 -15.41 -3.77 -6.06
C ASN A 193 -15.77 -4.59 -4.79
N GLY A 194 -16.48 -5.67 -4.92
CA GLY A 194 -16.87 -6.54 -3.82
C GLY A 194 -18.28 -6.29 -3.32
N SER A 195 -18.50 -6.42 -2.02
CA SER A 195 -19.82 -6.33 -1.41
C SER A 195 -20.57 -5.05 -1.74
N VAL A 196 -21.88 -5.16 -1.96
CA VAL A 196 -22.72 -3.98 -2.17
C VAL A 196 -22.89 -3.22 -0.86
N HIS A 197 -22.36 -1.99 -0.82
CA HIS A 197 -22.46 -1.07 0.31
C HIS A 197 -22.77 0.36 -0.15
N ARG A 198 -22.88 1.30 0.80
CA ARG A 198 -23.21 2.70 0.51
C ARG A 198 -22.12 3.69 0.92
N PHE A 199 -20.94 3.23 1.33
CA PHE A 199 -19.80 4.12 1.42
C PHE A 199 -19.38 4.55 0.01
N ALA A 200 -19.20 5.84 -0.20
CA ALA A 200 -18.63 6.37 -1.45
C ALA A 200 -17.10 6.16 -1.50
N MET A 201 -16.47 6.23 -0.34
CA MET A 201 -15.05 5.94 -0.14
C MET A 201 -14.89 4.97 1.03
N THR A 202 -14.07 3.96 0.85
CA THR A 202 -13.54 3.17 1.96
C THR A 202 -12.03 3.39 2.05
N TRP A 203 -11.46 3.14 3.23
CA TRP A 203 -10.04 3.27 3.49
C TRP A 203 -9.56 2.24 4.47
N ASP A 204 -8.24 2.03 4.46
CA ASP A 204 -7.60 1.28 5.52
C ASP A 204 -6.20 1.83 5.82
N VAL A 205 -5.65 1.36 6.92
CA VAL A 205 -4.29 1.64 7.39
C VAL A 205 -3.52 0.32 7.42
N PRO A 206 -2.18 0.33 7.54
CA PRO A 206 -1.40 -0.91 7.57
C PRO A 206 -1.86 -1.90 8.62
N HIS A 207 -1.86 -3.18 8.27
CA HIS A 207 -2.23 -4.28 9.16
C HIS A 207 -1.02 -4.87 9.94
N THR A 208 0.14 -4.25 9.81
CA THR A 208 1.41 -4.72 10.36
C THR A 208 1.78 -4.05 11.69
N ALA A 209 0.78 -3.70 12.51
CA ALA A 209 0.99 -3.02 13.79
C ALA A 209 1.88 -3.79 14.79
N GLU A 210 1.91 -5.13 14.70
CA GLU A 210 2.77 -5.98 15.55
C GLU A 210 4.10 -6.34 14.87
N ALA A 211 4.30 -5.96 13.62
CA ALA A 211 5.58 -6.12 12.90
C ALA A 211 6.33 -4.79 12.79
N GLY A 212 5.67 -3.71 12.37
CA GLY A 212 6.16 -2.34 12.40
C GLY A 212 5.84 -1.63 13.72
N ARG A 213 5.73 -0.31 13.69
CA ARG A 213 5.36 0.52 14.84
C ARG A 213 3.85 0.78 14.82
N PRO A 214 3.14 0.56 15.94
CA PRO A 214 1.69 0.80 15.99
C PRO A 214 1.33 2.29 16.01
N GLU A 215 2.20 3.18 16.50
CA GLU A 215 1.89 4.57 16.74
C GLU A 215 1.46 5.34 15.48
N PRO A 216 2.13 5.19 14.30
CA PRO A 216 1.67 5.82 13.06
C PRO A 216 0.31 5.27 12.59
N ILE A 217 0.09 3.97 12.73
CA ILE A 217 -1.16 3.29 12.36
C ILE A 217 -2.31 3.82 13.22
N GLU A 218 -2.09 3.87 14.54
CA GLU A 218 -3.10 4.35 15.49
C GLU A 218 -3.38 5.84 15.31
N PHE A 219 -2.37 6.64 15.00
CA PHE A 219 -2.55 8.07 14.70
C PHE A 219 -3.50 8.28 13.51
N MET A 220 -3.32 7.52 12.43
CA MET A 220 -4.25 7.56 11.30
C MET A 220 -5.64 7.08 11.70
N ARG A 221 -5.74 5.93 12.38
CA ARG A 221 -7.00 5.28 12.74
C ARG A 221 -7.84 6.10 13.70
N SER A 222 -7.24 6.68 14.74
CA SER A 222 -7.97 7.32 15.84
C SER A 222 -8.09 8.84 15.72
N ARG A 223 -7.20 9.49 14.96
CA ARG A 223 -7.19 10.95 14.86
C ARG A 223 -7.52 11.47 13.47
N VAL A 224 -6.82 10.98 12.43
CA VAL A 224 -6.98 11.53 11.08
C VAL A 224 -8.28 11.06 10.43
N MET A 225 -8.52 9.76 10.34
CA MET A 225 -9.64 9.23 9.59
C MET A 225 -11.03 9.59 10.14
N PRO A 226 -11.26 9.67 11.47
CA PRO A 226 -12.52 10.18 11.99
C PRO A 226 -12.81 11.64 11.63
N GLU A 227 -11.78 12.49 11.55
CA GLU A 227 -11.95 13.89 11.13
C GLU A 227 -12.24 13.99 9.64
N VAL A 228 -11.53 13.23 8.82
CA VAL A 228 -11.77 13.15 7.37
C VAL A 228 -13.19 12.66 7.10
N ALA A 229 -13.67 11.60 7.79
CA ALA A 229 -15.03 11.10 7.65
C ALA A 229 -16.08 12.18 7.95
N ARG A 230 -15.88 12.95 9.04
CA ARG A 230 -16.79 14.06 9.41
C ARG A 230 -16.77 15.18 8.37
N ALA A 231 -15.59 15.54 7.85
CA ALA A 231 -15.47 16.56 6.82
C ALA A 231 -16.15 16.14 5.51
N LEU A 232 -15.93 14.88 5.07
CA LEU A 232 -16.59 14.34 3.88
C LEU A 232 -18.10 14.34 3.99
N LEU A 233 -18.64 13.94 5.13
CA LEU A 233 -20.08 13.95 5.35
C LEU A 233 -20.65 15.37 5.39
N ARG A 234 -20.00 16.27 6.13
CA ARG A 234 -20.46 17.65 6.35
C ARG A 234 -20.38 18.50 5.08
N ASP A 235 -19.24 18.45 4.36
CA ASP A 235 -18.92 19.41 3.31
C ASP A 235 -19.20 18.86 1.89
N HIS A 236 -19.31 17.52 1.76
CA HIS A 236 -19.46 16.85 0.47
C HIS A 236 -20.68 15.90 0.42
N ALA A 237 -21.38 15.66 1.54
CA ALA A 237 -22.46 14.67 1.69
C ALA A 237 -22.03 13.24 1.30
N LEU A 238 -20.75 12.89 1.52
CA LEU A 238 -20.18 11.58 1.21
C LEU A 238 -20.05 10.72 2.47
N LEU A 239 -20.62 9.51 2.42
CA LEU A 239 -20.39 8.50 3.44
C LEU A 239 -19.05 7.82 3.17
N ALA A 240 -18.23 7.68 4.21
CA ALA A 240 -16.97 7.00 4.15
C ALA A 240 -16.73 6.11 5.37
N GLY A 241 -15.97 5.04 5.22
CA GLY A 241 -15.76 4.07 6.30
C GLY A 241 -14.57 3.15 6.06
N TRP A 242 -14.44 2.14 6.93
CA TRP A 242 -13.37 1.16 6.84
C TRP A 242 -13.59 0.21 5.66
N TYR A 243 -12.50 -0.08 4.94
CA TYR A 243 -12.48 -1.04 3.84
C TYR A 243 -12.87 -2.44 4.32
N GLY A 244 -13.54 -3.19 3.49
CA GLY A 244 -13.86 -4.59 3.70
C GLY A 244 -14.95 -5.10 2.78
N ASN A 245 -15.28 -6.36 3.00
CA ASN A 245 -16.41 -7.06 2.41
C ASN A 245 -17.19 -7.82 3.49
N PHE A 246 -18.45 -8.13 3.24
CA PHE A 246 -19.16 -9.07 4.09
C PHE A 246 -18.54 -10.45 4.00
N VAL A 247 -18.34 -11.12 5.14
CA VAL A 247 -17.70 -12.44 5.21
C VAL A 247 -18.43 -13.47 4.34
N GLU A 248 -19.75 -13.36 4.26
CA GLU A 248 -20.59 -14.22 3.44
C GLU A 248 -20.32 -14.05 1.94
N ASP A 249 -20.09 -12.82 1.50
CA ASP A 249 -19.76 -12.51 0.10
C ASP A 249 -18.35 -13.01 -0.25
N GLU A 250 -17.35 -12.77 0.62
CA GLU A 250 -15.98 -13.31 0.44
C GLU A 250 -15.98 -14.84 0.32
N ARG A 251 -16.74 -15.51 1.19
CA ARG A 251 -16.87 -16.98 1.13
C ARG A 251 -17.49 -17.47 -0.18
N ALA A 252 -18.45 -16.72 -0.74
CA ALA A 252 -19.03 -17.07 -2.04
C ALA A 252 -17.99 -16.91 -3.16
N LEU A 253 -17.23 -15.82 -3.16
CA LEU A 253 -16.17 -15.56 -4.13
C LEU A 253 -15.04 -16.60 -4.04
N ASP A 254 -14.59 -16.94 -2.84
CA ASP A 254 -13.57 -17.99 -2.61
C ASP A 254 -14.05 -19.35 -3.16
N ALA A 255 -15.35 -19.65 -3.00
CA ALA A 255 -15.98 -20.85 -3.54
C ALA A 255 -16.28 -20.76 -5.06
N ARG A 256 -15.89 -19.67 -5.73
CA ARG A 256 -16.15 -19.38 -7.16
C ARG A 256 -17.62 -19.50 -7.52
N ARG A 257 -18.50 -18.98 -6.69
CA ARG A 257 -19.95 -18.92 -6.91
C ARG A 257 -20.46 -17.50 -6.74
N PRO A 258 -21.55 -17.12 -7.42
CA PRO A 258 -22.18 -15.83 -7.22
C PRO A 258 -22.57 -15.61 -5.75
N ALA A 259 -22.41 -14.38 -5.26
CA ALA A 259 -22.93 -13.99 -3.96
C ALA A 259 -24.48 -13.95 -4.01
N ASP A 260 -25.12 -14.38 -2.91
CA ASP A 260 -26.57 -14.29 -2.78
C ASP A 260 -26.94 -12.91 -2.19
N PRO A 261 -27.54 -12.01 -2.97
CA PRO A 261 -27.89 -10.68 -2.50
C PRO A 261 -29.01 -10.67 -1.45
N ALA A 262 -29.79 -11.77 -1.34
CA ALA A 262 -30.85 -11.91 -0.36
C ALA A 262 -30.39 -12.55 0.96
N ALA A 263 -29.22 -13.19 0.98
CA ALA A 263 -28.69 -13.81 2.18
C ALA A 263 -28.50 -12.78 3.31
N PRO A 264 -28.84 -13.10 4.57
CA PRO A 264 -28.57 -12.21 5.70
C PRO A 264 -27.06 -12.07 5.91
N VAL A 265 -26.61 -10.88 6.31
CA VAL A 265 -25.22 -10.63 6.74
C VAL A 265 -25.17 -10.65 8.26
N THR A 266 -24.53 -11.65 8.81
CA THR A 266 -24.51 -11.93 10.25
C THR A 266 -23.12 -12.15 10.80
N GLU A 267 -22.15 -12.47 9.96
CA GLU A 267 -20.81 -12.88 10.40
C GLU A 267 -19.89 -11.70 10.61
N GLY A 268 -19.78 -10.77 9.65
CA GLY A 268 -18.94 -9.61 9.82
C GLY A 268 -18.54 -8.90 8.54
N TRP A 269 -17.73 -7.87 8.75
CA TRP A 269 -17.08 -7.05 7.74
C TRP A 269 -15.58 -7.28 7.84
N MET A 270 -14.95 -7.82 6.79
CA MET A 270 -13.56 -8.28 6.81
C MET A 270 -12.73 -7.51 5.81
N THR A 271 -11.54 -7.03 6.26
CA THR A 271 -10.55 -6.36 5.44
C THR A 271 -9.64 -7.35 4.71
N TYR A 272 -8.70 -6.84 3.89
CA TYR A 272 -7.71 -7.62 3.15
C TYR A 272 -6.58 -8.16 4.04
N PRO A 273 -5.80 -9.18 3.57
CA PRO A 273 -4.71 -9.80 4.35
C PRO A 273 -3.57 -8.83 4.72
N HIS A 274 -2.81 -9.16 5.78
CA HIS A 274 -1.74 -8.35 6.36
C HIS A 274 -0.37 -8.47 5.68
N HIS A 275 -0.22 -9.29 4.65
CA HIS A 275 1.08 -9.59 4.05
C HIS A 275 1.78 -8.33 3.51
N PRO A 276 3.09 -8.13 3.79
CA PRO A 276 3.82 -6.94 3.33
C PRO A 276 4.10 -6.87 1.83
N ARG A 277 3.73 -7.89 1.05
CA ARG A 277 3.70 -7.76 -0.41
C ARG A 277 2.73 -6.69 -0.90
N PHE A 278 1.71 -6.34 -0.10
CA PHE A 278 0.79 -5.22 -0.34
C PHE A 278 1.44 -3.91 0.10
N GLY A 279 1.22 -2.85 -0.69
CA GLY A 279 1.88 -1.57 -0.46
C GLY A 279 1.65 -0.96 0.91
N SER A 280 0.40 -0.88 1.35
CA SER A 280 0.07 -0.32 2.66
C SER A 280 0.77 -1.09 3.79
N ASN A 281 0.69 -2.42 3.78
CA ASN A 281 1.31 -3.27 4.80
C ASN A 281 2.86 -3.17 4.79
N TYR A 282 3.47 -3.08 3.60
CA TYR A 282 4.91 -2.84 3.46
C TYR A 282 5.30 -1.51 4.11
N ARG A 283 4.56 -0.45 3.83
CA ARG A 283 4.83 0.88 4.39
C ARG A 283 4.64 0.91 5.91
N GLY A 284 3.73 0.07 6.45
CA GLY A 284 3.63 -0.16 7.89
C GLY A 284 4.90 -0.72 8.53
N LEU A 285 5.67 -1.58 7.82
CA LEU A 285 6.98 -2.04 8.28
C LEU A 285 8.04 -0.93 8.30
N THR A 286 7.86 0.12 7.49
CA THR A 286 8.75 1.29 7.49
C THR A 286 8.45 2.27 8.61
N SER A 287 7.42 2.00 9.42
CA SER A 287 7.00 2.83 10.57
C SER A 287 6.64 4.28 10.19
N ARG A 288 6.02 4.44 9.02
CA ARG A 288 5.50 5.70 8.48
C ARG A 288 3.98 5.68 8.50
N LEU A 289 3.37 6.84 8.35
CA LEU A 289 1.94 6.94 8.12
C LEU A 289 1.60 6.40 6.74
N ASP A 290 0.49 5.70 6.63
CA ASP A 290 -0.02 5.20 5.37
C ASP A 290 -1.54 5.20 5.34
N LEU A 291 -2.10 5.44 4.18
CA LEU A 291 -3.52 5.46 3.92
C LEU A 291 -3.82 4.81 2.57
N LEU A 292 -4.50 3.69 2.61
CA LEU A 292 -5.14 3.09 1.44
C LEU A 292 -6.51 3.74 1.23
N LEU A 293 -6.75 4.28 0.06
CA LEU A 293 -8.07 4.77 -0.37
C LEU A 293 -8.66 3.83 -1.42
N GLU A 294 -9.90 3.42 -1.20
CA GLU A 294 -10.64 2.50 -2.06
C GLU A 294 -11.99 3.13 -2.42
N CYS A 295 -12.01 3.84 -3.54
CA CYS A 295 -13.23 4.45 -4.05
C CYS A 295 -14.20 3.37 -4.53
N TYR A 296 -15.50 3.52 -4.23
CA TYR A 296 -16.49 2.51 -4.56
C TYR A 296 -16.74 2.41 -6.07
N SER A 297 -16.31 1.33 -6.70
CA SER A 297 -16.29 1.19 -8.16
C SER A 297 -17.69 1.09 -8.81
N TYR A 298 -18.74 0.85 -8.04
CA TYR A 298 -20.12 0.85 -8.55
C TYR A 298 -20.77 2.24 -8.57
N LEU A 299 -20.05 3.29 -8.15
CA LEU A 299 -20.42 4.68 -8.45
C LEU A 299 -20.10 5.02 -9.91
N PRO A 300 -20.87 5.92 -10.57
CA PRO A 300 -20.50 6.48 -11.87
C PRO A 300 -19.11 7.11 -11.86
N PHE A 301 -18.40 7.04 -12.96
CA PHE A 301 -17.01 7.54 -13.07
C PHE A 301 -16.83 9.00 -12.60
N PRO A 302 -17.69 9.97 -12.99
CA PRO A 302 -17.54 11.35 -12.49
C PRO A 302 -17.71 11.45 -10.96
N ASP A 303 -18.56 10.61 -10.37
CA ASP A 303 -18.78 10.59 -8.92
C ASP A 303 -17.56 10.00 -8.20
N ARG A 304 -16.92 8.95 -8.77
CA ARG A 304 -15.69 8.40 -8.23
C ARG A 304 -14.55 9.44 -8.25
N VAL A 305 -14.38 10.17 -9.35
CA VAL A 305 -13.36 11.24 -9.44
C VAL A 305 -13.63 12.32 -8.39
N ARG A 306 -14.86 12.79 -8.25
CA ARG A 306 -15.24 13.79 -7.23
C ARG A 306 -15.03 13.28 -5.81
N THR A 307 -15.39 12.02 -5.54
CA THR A 307 -15.22 11.39 -4.22
C THR A 307 -13.74 11.28 -3.86
N THR A 308 -12.90 10.81 -4.79
CA THR A 308 -11.46 10.70 -4.56
C THR A 308 -10.80 12.07 -4.39
N TYR A 309 -11.20 13.05 -5.21
CA TYR A 309 -10.75 14.44 -5.08
C TYR A 309 -11.10 15.02 -3.69
N ALA A 310 -12.35 14.90 -3.26
CA ALA A 310 -12.79 15.38 -1.96
C ALA A 310 -12.03 14.69 -0.82
N THR A 311 -11.84 13.37 -0.91
CA THR A 311 -11.12 12.60 0.12
C THR A 311 -9.66 13.01 0.22
N LEU A 312 -8.97 13.18 -0.91
CA LEU A 312 -7.59 13.68 -0.93
C LEU A 312 -7.51 15.09 -0.34
N LEU A 313 -8.41 16.00 -0.74
CA LEU A 313 -8.44 17.39 -0.26
C LEU A 313 -8.64 17.46 1.26
N GLU A 314 -9.62 16.72 1.81
CA GLU A 314 -9.89 16.72 3.25
C GLU A 314 -8.79 16.01 4.05
N THR A 315 -8.20 14.95 3.49
CA THR A 315 -7.05 14.28 4.12
C THR A 315 -5.85 15.23 4.20
N LEU A 316 -5.49 15.90 3.10
CA LEU A 316 -4.37 16.86 3.11
C LEU A 316 -4.66 18.06 4.01
N SER A 317 -5.91 18.54 4.08
CA SER A 317 -6.32 19.60 5.00
C SER A 317 -6.15 19.19 6.45
N CYS A 318 -6.56 17.97 6.81
CA CYS A 318 -6.39 17.40 8.16
C CYS A 318 -4.90 17.24 8.52
N ILE A 319 -4.08 16.74 7.62
CA ILE A 319 -2.63 16.61 7.80
C ILE A 319 -1.96 17.99 7.96
N ALA A 320 -2.35 18.98 7.16
CA ALA A 320 -1.85 20.35 7.27
C ALA A 320 -2.15 20.96 8.66
N ALA A 321 -3.36 20.77 9.16
CA ALA A 321 -3.77 21.22 10.48
C ALA A 321 -3.04 20.49 11.62
N GLN A 322 -2.57 19.27 11.42
CA GLN A 322 -1.88 18.43 12.40
C GLN A 322 -0.37 18.26 12.09
N ARG A 323 0.21 19.13 11.26
CA ARG A 323 1.58 19.03 10.74
C ARG A 323 2.61 18.62 11.79
N ASP A 324 2.65 19.32 12.92
CA ASP A 324 3.65 19.09 13.97
C ASP A 324 3.48 17.72 14.64
N ALA A 325 2.24 17.27 14.85
CA ALA A 325 1.95 15.94 15.37
C ALA A 325 2.36 14.82 14.39
N VAL A 326 2.17 15.04 13.09
CA VAL A 326 2.63 14.12 12.03
C VAL A 326 4.15 13.95 12.11
N VAL A 327 4.90 15.05 12.12
CA VAL A 327 6.36 15.02 12.23
C VAL A 327 6.81 14.32 13.52
N GLN A 328 6.17 14.59 14.66
CA GLN A 328 6.51 13.99 15.94
C GLN A 328 6.27 12.47 15.97
N VAL A 329 5.12 11.99 15.50
CA VAL A 329 4.80 10.56 15.53
C VAL A 329 5.73 9.77 14.62
N VAL A 330 6.07 10.30 13.45
CA VAL A 330 7.01 9.65 12.54
C VAL A 330 8.43 9.64 13.13
N ALA A 331 8.89 10.75 13.68
CA ALA A 331 10.21 10.83 14.31
C ALA A 331 10.35 9.85 15.50
N GLY A 332 9.30 9.74 16.33
CA GLY A 332 9.25 8.81 17.47
C GLY A 332 9.18 7.34 17.09
N SER A 333 8.83 7.03 15.85
CA SER A 333 8.61 5.64 15.38
C SER A 333 9.79 5.05 14.60
N ARG A 334 10.91 5.74 14.47
CA ARG A 334 12.06 5.31 13.62
C ARG A 334 12.76 4.03 14.11
N ALA A 335 12.78 3.78 15.41
CA ALA A 335 13.44 2.60 15.95
C ALA A 335 12.55 1.35 15.75
N PRO A 336 13.08 0.25 15.22
CA PRO A 336 12.31 -0.98 15.10
C PRO A 336 11.96 -1.56 16.48
N ARG A 337 10.87 -2.34 16.54
CA ARG A 337 10.45 -3.04 17.76
C ARG A 337 11.44 -4.15 18.14
N ASP A 338 11.47 -4.50 19.42
CA ASP A 338 12.24 -5.65 19.89
C ASP A 338 11.53 -6.99 19.63
N ARG A 339 10.20 -6.97 19.55
CA ARG A 339 9.39 -8.14 19.21
C ARG A 339 8.60 -7.84 17.94
N ILE A 340 8.72 -8.71 16.95
CA ILE A 340 8.18 -8.55 15.61
C ILE A 340 7.34 -9.78 15.25
N ALA A 341 6.07 -9.56 14.94
CA ALA A 341 5.21 -10.60 14.40
C ALA A 341 5.57 -10.84 12.93
N VAL A 342 5.99 -12.05 12.60
CA VAL A 342 6.30 -12.49 11.22
C VAL A 342 5.20 -13.35 10.63
N ARG A 343 4.16 -13.62 11.41
CA ARG A 343 2.92 -14.28 11.02
C ARG A 343 1.79 -13.76 11.90
N SER A 344 0.64 -13.52 11.31
CA SER A 344 -0.52 -13.02 12.05
C SER A 344 -1.82 -13.67 11.57
N ARG A 345 -2.85 -13.60 12.41
CA ARG A 345 -4.22 -13.92 12.02
C ARG A 345 -5.13 -12.72 12.21
N VAL A 346 -6.19 -12.67 11.42
CA VAL A 346 -7.22 -11.65 11.58
C VAL A 346 -8.17 -12.00 12.74
N GLU A 347 -8.49 -11.00 13.55
CA GLU A 347 -9.51 -11.06 14.60
C GLU A 347 -10.46 -9.86 14.46
N ALA A 348 -11.64 -9.96 15.06
CA ALA A 348 -12.53 -8.81 15.15
C ALA A 348 -12.04 -7.83 16.23
N PHE A 349 -12.19 -6.53 15.95
CA PHE A 349 -12.15 -5.54 17.01
C PHE A 349 -13.31 -5.74 18.01
N PRO A 350 -13.17 -5.31 19.27
CA PRO A 350 -14.29 -5.32 20.23
C PRO A 350 -15.49 -4.52 19.71
N GLY A 351 -16.69 -5.03 19.91
CA GLY A 351 -17.93 -4.39 19.49
C GLY A 351 -18.26 -4.62 18.02
N THR A 352 -19.12 -3.74 17.48
CA THR A 352 -19.60 -3.76 16.10
C THR A 352 -19.34 -2.42 15.43
N ILE A 353 -19.29 -2.43 14.10
CA ILE A 353 -19.39 -1.23 13.26
C ILE A 353 -20.70 -1.24 12.49
N GLU A 354 -21.17 -0.06 12.13
CA GLU A 354 -22.34 0.10 11.27
C GLU A 354 -21.88 0.15 9.81
N VAL A 355 -22.35 -0.80 9.00
CA VAL A 355 -22.10 -0.80 7.56
C VAL A 355 -23.39 -0.40 6.84
N PRO A 356 -23.43 0.78 6.20
CA PRO A 356 -24.54 1.17 5.35
C PRO A 356 -24.53 0.34 4.07
N THR A 357 -25.60 -0.40 3.84
CA THR A 357 -25.76 -1.30 2.68
C THR A 357 -27.18 -1.20 2.10
N ARG A 358 -27.63 -2.23 1.41
CA ARG A 358 -28.96 -2.33 0.80
C ARG A 358 -29.59 -3.70 1.08
N ALA A 359 -30.90 -3.75 1.06
CA ALA A 359 -31.66 -4.98 1.19
C ALA A 359 -32.72 -5.09 0.07
N PRO A 360 -32.64 -6.11 -0.84
CA PRO A 360 -31.52 -7.04 -1.01
C PRO A 360 -30.23 -6.29 -1.38
N ARG A 361 -29.06 -6.94 -1.24
CA ARG A 361 -27.74 -6.36 -1.57
C ARG A 361 -27.54 -6.26 -3.09
N THR A 362 -28.35 -5.40 -3.71
CA THR A 362 -28.25 -4.98 -5.12
C THR A 362 -28.16 -3.46 -5.18
N LEU A 363 -27.80 -2.91 -6.32
CA LEU A 363 -27.70 -1.44 -6.46
C LEU A 363 -29.05 -0.73 -6.31
N GLU A 364 -30.17 -1.43 -6.57
CA GLU A 364 -31.54 -0.96 -6.46
C GLU A 364 -32.20 -1.26 -5.10
N GLY A 365 -31.55 -2.09 -4.26
CA GLY A 365 -32.07 -2.48 -2.96
C GLY A 365 -32.32 -1.28 -2.03
N LYS A 366 -33.25 -1.42 -1.09
CA LYS A 366 -33.56 -0.35 -0.13
C LYS A 366 -32.37 -0.09 0.79
N PRO A 367 -32.03 1.18 1.07
CA PRO A 367 -31.00 1.54 2.02
C PRO A 367 -31.27 0.97 3.41
N VAL A 368 -30.28 0.30 3.98
CA VAL A 368 -30.27 -0.21 5.36
C VAL A 368 -28.91 0.01 5.99
N VAL A 369 -28.84 -0.08 7.30
CA VAL A 369 -27.58 -0.11 8.06
C VAL A 369 -27.56 -1.40 8.86
N VAL A 370 -26.46 -2.13 8.80
CA VAL A 370 -26.30 -3.39 9.52
C VAL A 370 -25.15 -3.30 10.51
N PRO A 371 -25.36 -3.60 11.81
CA PRO A 371 -24.30 -3.71 12.78
C PRO A 371 -23.62 -5.06 12.62
N VAL A 372 -22.30 -5.05 12.38
CA VAL A 372 -21.50 -6.27 12.15
C VAL A 372 -20.17 -6.21 12.87
N ARG A 373 -19.57 -7.38 13.18
CA ARG A 373 -18.21 -7.46 13.70
C ARG A 373 -17.21 -6.98 12.65
N HIS A 374 -16.17 -6.25 13.08
CA HIS A 374 -15.13 -5.74 12.17
C HIS A 374 -13.86 -6.56 12.29
N PHE A 375 -13.60 -7.44 11.32
CA PHE A 375 -12.40 -8.26 11.23
C PHE A 375 -11.28 -7.48 10.52
N ALA A 376 -10.52 -6.72 11.30
CA ALA A 376 -9.42 -5.88 10.80
C ALA A 376 -8.31 -5.70 11.85
N ARG A 377 -8.31 -6.49 12.93
CA ARG A 377 -7.25 -6.54 13.93
C ARG A 377 -6.35 -7.74 13.65
N PHE A 378 -5.11 -7.51 13.31
CA PHE A 378 -4.14 -8.58 13.06
C PHE A 378 -3.31 -8.81 14.32
N VAL A 379 -3.33 -10.05 14.81
CA VAL A 379 -2.65 -10.49 16.02
C VAL A 379 -1.57 -11.49 15.65
N GLY A 380 -0.35 -11.27 16.12
CA GLY A 380 0.80 -12.12 15.84
C GLY A 380 0.61 -13.54 16.36
N THR A 381 0.74 -14.52 15.48
CA THR A 381 0.74 -15.95 15.81
C THR A 381 2.16 -16.51 15.94
N THR A 382 3.11 -15.98 15.15
CA THR A 382 4.53 -16.20 15.31
C THR A 382 5.22 -14.86 15.56
N VAL A 383 5.73 -14.68 16.78
CA VAL A 383 6.40 -13.44 17.19
C VAL A 383 7.82 -13.75 17.60
N VAL A 384 8.78 -13.11 16.93
CA VAL A 384 10.21 -13.32 17.17
C VAL A 384 10.80 -12.15 17.96
N THR A 385 11.77 -12.46 18.82
CA THR A 385 12.64 -11.44 19.40
C THR A 385 13.65 -11.05 18.33
N ARG A 386 13.70 -9.77 17.98
CA ARG A 386 14.57 -9.23 16.95
C ARG A 386 16.03 -9.54 17.25
N PRO A 387 16.73 -10.39 16.45
CA PRO A 387 18.13 -10.67 16.66
C PRO A 387 18.97 -9.42 16.33
N PRO A 388 20.19 -9.28 16.87
CA PRO A 388 21.07 -8.14 16.55
C PRO A 388 21.38 -8.00 15.06
N ALA A 389 21.55 -9.14 14.37
CA ALA A 389 21.81 -9.19 12.93
C ALA A 389 21.43 -10.55 12.32
N TYR A 390 21.45 -10.61 11.01
CA TYR A 390 21.40 -11.87 10.25
C TYR A 390 22.65 -12.04 9.39
N LEU A 391 23.13 -13.28 9.28
CA LEU A 391 24.02 -13.74 8.21
C LEU A 391 23.14 -14.25 7.08
N VAL A 392 23.28 -13.66 5.90
CA VAL A 392 22.42 -13.93 4.74
C VAL A 392 23.24 -14.30 3.50
N PRO A 393 22.75 -15.14 2.59
CA PRO A 393 23.35 -15.34 1.27
C PRO A 393 23.47 -14.02 0.50
N ALA A 394 24.42 -13.92 -0.42
CA ALA A 394 24.67 -12.71 -1.22
C ALA A 394 23.41 -12.19 -1.93
N ILE A 395 22.57 -13.08 -2.48
CA ILE A 395 21.32 -12.71 -3.17
C ILE A 395 20.32 -12.04 -2.23
N VAL A 396 20.20 -12.52 -1.00
CA VAL A 396 19.34 -11.91 0.03
C VAL A 396 19.92 -10.58 0.48
N GLY A 397 21.25 -10.51 0.67
CA GLY A 397 21.94 -9.27 1.01
C GLY A 397 21.75 -8.17 -0.03
N GLU A 398 21.87 -8.53 -1.32
CA GLU A 398 21.59 -7.59 -2.43
C GLU A 398 20.13 -7.13 -2.43
N HIS A 399 19.21 -8.06 -2.19
CA HIS A 399 17.79 -7.74 -2.11
C HIS A 399 17.48 -6.78 -0.95
N LEU A 400 18.05 -7.00 0.23
CA LEU A 400 17.91 -6.12 1.38
C LEU A 400 18.48 -4.71 1.13
N ARG A 401 19.57 -4.59 0.36
CA ARG A 401 20.09 -3.27 -0.08
C ARG A 401 19.07 -2.52 -0.95
N ARG A 402 18.33 -3.21 -1.82
CA ARG A 402 17.27 -2.59 -2.64
C ARG A 402 16.16 -1.99 -1.77
N HIS A 403 15.91 -2.56 -0.59
CA HIS A 403 15.01 -2.00 0.40
C HIS A 403 15.59 -0.80 1.18
N GLY A 404 16.86 -0.43 0.94
CA GLY A 404 17.50 0.68 1.62
C GLY A 404 18.22 0.28 2.92
N LEU A 405 18.36 -1.01 3.21
CA LEU A 405 19.10 -1.49 4.36
C LEU A 405 20.62 -1.44 4.13
N GLN A 406 21.35 -1.11 5.17
CA GLN A 406 22.81 -1.23 5.17
C GLN A 406 23.19 -2.71 5.37
N VAL A 407 23.95 -3.25 4.44
CA VAL A 407 24.36 -4.65 4.42
C VAL A 407 25.86 -4.72 4.12
N GLU A 408 26.62 -5.35 5.00
CA GLU A 408 28.06 -5.46 4.95
C GLU A 408 28.50 -6.87 4.50
N PRO A 409 29.65 -7.03 3.84
CA PRO A 409 30.23 -8.36 3.63
C PRO A 409 30.50 -9.06 4.97
N ALA A 410 30.17 -10.35 5.06
CA ALA A 410 30.44 -11.14 6.25
C ALA A 410 31.90 -11.71 6.21
N SER A 411 32.53 -11.73 7.37
CA SER A 411 33.86 -12.36 7.55
C SER A 411 34.01 -12.85 8.97
N GLY A 412 34.97 -13.77 9.17
CA GLY A 412 35.27 -14.29 10.51
C GLY A 412 34.28 -15.33 10.99
N THR A 413 34.23 -15.51 12.30
CA THR A 413 33.40 -16.51 12.98
C THR A 413 32.34 -15.79 13.81
N HIS A 414 31.12 -16.31 13.80
CA HIS A 414 29.96 -15.71 14.47
C HIS A 414 29.29 -16.73 15.39
N GLU A 415 28.78 -16.24 16.51
CA GLU A 415 27.79 -16.98 17.31
C GLU A 415 26.42 -16.83 16.66
N VAL A 416 25.81 -17.95 16.28
CA VAL A 416 24.60 -17.98 15.48
C VAL A 416 23.55 -18.95 16.02
N GLU A 417 22.31 -18.66 15.72
CA GLU A 417 21.21 -19.62 15.75
C GLU A 417 20.87 -20.02 14.31
N ILE A 418 20.83 -21.31 14.06
CA ILE A 418 20.55 -21.93 12.76
C ILE A 418 19.23 -22.67 12.87
N ALA A 419 18.30 -22.35 11.97
CA ALA A 419 17.03 -23.06 11.88
C ALA A 419 17.19 -24.32 11.03
N THR A 420 16.69 -25.44 11.53
CA THR A 420 16.52 -26.69 10.77
C THR A 420 15.04 -26.93 10.55
N VAL A 421 14.62 -27.21 9.32
CA VAL A 421 13.23 -27.48 8.99
C VAL A 421 12.76 -28.77 9.69
N ALA A 422 11.83 -28.63 10.62
CA ALA A 422 11.26 -29.75 11.37
C ALA A 422 10.02 -30.33 10.67
N GLY A 423 9.29 -29.51 9.91
CA GLY A 423 8.12 -29.90 9.13
C GLY A 423 7.67 -28.78 8.20
N ALA A 424 6.94 -29.16 7.19
CA ALA A 424 6.21 -28.24 6.32
C ALA A 424 4.76 -28.70 6.25
N ALA A 425 3.82 -27.88 6.71
CA ALA A 425 2.40 -28.12 6.53
C ALA A 425 1.98 -27.46 5.22
N SER A 426 1.49 -28.24 4.25
CA SER A 426 0.79 -27.64 3.11
C SER A 426 -0.59 -27.22 3.58
N GLU A 427 -0.87 -25.93 3.63
CA GLU A 427 -2.26 -25.47 3.63
C GLU A 427 -2.85 -25.76 2.25
N THR A 428 -3.46 -26.93 2.10
CA THR A 428 -4.29 -27.25 0.95
C THR A 428 -5.48 -26.29 0.94
N GLY A 429 -5.49 -25.35 0.00
CA GLY A 429 -6.71 -24.66 -0.38
C GLY A 429 -6.75 -23.13 -0.35
N ARG A 430 -5.73 -22.42 0.12
CA ARG A 430 -5.67 -20.98 -0.07
C ARG A 430 -4.58 -20.61 -1.08
N LYS A 431 -4.97 -20.38 -2.32
CA LYS A 431 -4.24 -19.45 -3.19
C LYS A 431 -4.36 -18.06 -2.55
N ILE A 432 -3.48 -17.76 -1.60
CA ILE A 432 -3.32 -16.40 -1.15
C ILE A 432 -2.66 -15.66 -2.32
N LEU A 433 -3.53 -15.16 -3.21
CA LEU A 433 -3.25 -14.10 -4.18
C LEU A 433 -1.85 -14.21 -4.84
N GLU A 434 -1.74 -15.07 -5.87
CA GLU A 434 -0.62 -15.10 -6.83
C GLU A 434 0.77 -15.50 -6.26
N ALA A 435 0.85 -16.08 -5.06
CA ALA A 435 2.09 -16.59 -4.49
C ALA A 435 2.18 -18.12 -4.59
N SER A 436 3.42 -18.61 -4.70
CA SER A 436 3.73 -20.03 -4.63
C SER A 436 3.18 -20.64 -3.33
N GLU A 437 2.61 -21.84 -3.43
CA GLU A 437 2.17 -22.67 -2.30
C GLU A 437 3.39 -23.12 -1.48
N VAL A 438 3.96 -22.23 -0.67
CA VAL A 438 4.89 -22.65 0.37
C VAL A 438 4.08 -22.77 1.64
N GLY A 439 3.93 -24.00 2.11
CA GLY A 439 3.21 -24.28 3.35
C GLY A 439 3.96 -23.74 4.56
N ASP A 440 3.25 -23.64 5.67
CA ASP A 440 3.79 -23.22 6.95
C ASP A 440 5.01 -24.07 7.34
N LEU A 441 6.18 -23.45 7.41
CA LEU A 441 7.36 -24.08 7.95
C LEU A 441 7.32 -24.08 9.48
N SER A 442 7.72 -25.19 10.07
CA SER A 442 8.11 -25.26 11.48
C SER A 442 9.60 -25.58 11.56
N VAL A 443 10.31 -24.92 12.48
CA VAL A 443 11.76 -25.05 12.58
C VAL A 443 12.21 -25.37 13.99
N ALA A 444 13.35 -26.10 14.11
CA ALA A 444 14.10 -26.27 15.34
C ALA A 444 15.35 -25.39 15.30
N TRP A 445 15.67 -24.70 16.39
CA TRP A 445 16.82 -23.81 16.48
C TRP A 445 18.00 -24.47 17.21
N THR A 446 19.20 -24.33 16.62
CA THR A 446 20.45 -24.83 17.24
C THR A 446 21.46 -23.68 17.30
N ARG A 447 22.06 -23.49 18.47
CA ARG A 447 23.17 -22.54 18.65
C ARG A 447 24.48 -23.17 18.22
N ALA A 448 25.30 -22.40 17.50
CA ALA A 448 26.61 -22.81 17.06
C ALA A 448 27.54 -21.61 16.90
N THR A 449 28.85 -21.88 16.97
CA THR A 449 29.88 -20.94 16.54
C THR A 449 30.34 -21.38 15.17
N ARG A 450 30.09 -20.60 14.13
CA ARG A 450 30.37 -20.97 12.74
C ARG A 450 31.14 -19.87 11.98
N PRO A 451 32.04 -20.22 11.08
CA PRO A 451 32.56 -19.24 10.13
C PRO A 451 31.46 -18.76 9.20
N ALA A 452 31.54 -17.48 8.82
CA ALA A 452 30.64 -16.93 7.82
C ALA A 452 30.75 -17.70 6.49
N PRO A 453 29.66 -18.16 5.88
CA PRO A 453 29.71 -18.80 4.57
C PRO A 453 30.34 -17.88 3.52
N PRO A 454 31.15 -18.42 2.58
CA PRO A 454 31.79 -17.61 1.54
C PRO A 454 30.78 -16.78 0.75
N GLY A 455 31.04 -15.47 0.59
CA GLY A 455 30.17 -14.55 -0.13
C GLY A 455 28.89 -14.14 0.62
N SER A 456 28.71 -14.56 1.88
CA SER A 456 27.60 -14.10 2.71
C SER A 456 27.73 -12.65 3.16
N CYS A 457 26.63 -12.08 3.63
CA CYS A 457 26.56 -10.72 4.14
C CYS A 457 25.97 -10.68 5.56
N VAL A 458 26.29 -9.62 6.29
CA VAL A 458 25.66 -9.28 7.57
C VAL A 458 24.70 -8.12 7.38
N VAL A 459 23.50 -8.26 7.88
CA VAL A 459 22.52 -7.17 8.01
C VAL A 459 22.14 -6.97 9.47
N ARG A 460 22.44 -5.78 10.00
CA ARG A 460 22.06 -5.40 11.36
C ARG A 460 20.58 -4.98 11.39
N THR A 461 19.85 -5.42 12.40
CA THR A 461 18.40 -5.16 12.51
C THR A 461 18.07 -3.90 13.29
N GLY A 462 19.03 -3.28 13.96
CA GLY A 462 18.85 -2.04 14.73
C GLY A 462 18.68 -0.77 13.89
N GLN A 463 18.71 -0.85 12.58
CA GLN A 463 18.50 0.26 11.66
C GLN A 463 16.98 0.53 11.42
N PRO A 464 16.58 1.72 10.96
CA PRO A 464 15.15 2.10 10.85
C PRO A 464 14.26 1.13 10.07
N LEU A 465 14.81 0.48 9.02
CA LEU A 465 14.11 -0.50 8.21
C LEU A 465 14.33 -1.95 8.68
N GLY A 466 14.84 -2.14 9.90
CA GLY A 466 15.17 -3.46 10.45
C GLY A 466 13.99 -4.44 10.53
N ALA A 467 12.76 -3.95 10.64
CA ALA A 467 11.57 -4.79 10.60
C ALA A 467 11.42 -5.54 9.26
N ILE A 468 11.80 -4.91 8.14
CA ILE A 468 11.80 -5.56 6.81
C ILE A 468 12.83 -6.71 6.78
N ALA A 469 14.03 -6.48 7.35
CA ALA A 469 15.04 -7.54 7.43
C ALA A 469 14.53 -8.74 8.25
N VAL A 470 13.89 -8.50 9.40
CA VAL A 470 13.33 -9.57 10.22
C VAL A 470 12.24 -10.32 9.47
N TYR A 471 11.29 -9.60 8.85
CA TYR A 471 10.18 -10.23 8.15
C TYR A 471 10.65 -11.08 6.96
N LEU A 472 11.65 -10.62 6.20
CA LEU A 472 12.23 -11.37 5.09
C LEU A 472 13.13 -12.54 5.54
N CYS A 473 13.86 -12.40 6.64
CA CYS A 473 14.89 -13.35 7.04
C CYS A 473 14.41 -14.48 7.93
N GLU A 474 13.25 -14.35 8.56
CA GLU A 474 12.72 -15.41 9.44
C GLU A 474 12.12 -16.56 8.62
N PRO A 475 12.50 -17.83 8.93
CA PRO A 475 12.04 -18.99 8.17
C PRO A 475 10.53 -19.26 8.30
N GLU A 476 9.91 -18.83 9.40
CA GLU A 476 8.48 -19.00 9.68
C GLU A 476 7.64 -17.78 9.29
N SER A 477 8.24 -16.82 8.55
CA SER A 477 7.49 -15.68 8.03
C SER A 477 6.48 -16.12 6.98
N ASP A 478 5.29 -15.52 6.99
CA ASP A 478 4.25 -15.80 6.00
C ASP A 478 4.39 -14.98 4.68
N ASP A 479 5.40 -14.13 4.60
CA ASP A 479 5.79 -13.39 3.40
C ASP A 479 7.32 -13.17 3.39
N GLY A 480 8.08 -14.21 3.73
CA GLY A 480 9.53 -14.18 3.90
C GLY A 480 10.33 -14.40 2.61
N ALA A 481 11.60 -14.76 2.79
CA ALA A 481 12.52 -14.96 1.67
C ALA A 481 12.13 -16.15 0.76
N ILE A 482 11.44 -17.16 1.28
CA ILE A 482 10.95 -18.29 0.48
C ILE A 482 9.78 -17.85 -0.40
N GLU A 483 8.76 -17.20 0.19
CA GLU A 483 7.54 -16.75 -0.50
C GLU A 483 7.87 -15.71 -1.57
N ASN A 484 8.95 -14.96 -1.40
CA ASN A 484 9.44 -13.99 -2.38
C ASN A 484 10.46 -14.57 -3.38
N GLY A 485 10.74 -15.88 -3.31
CA GLY A 485 11.59 -16.60 -4.26
C GLY A 485 13.08 -16.25 -4.15
N LEU A 486 13.55 -15.76 -3.00
CA LEU A 486 14.94 -15.39 -2.74
C LEU A 486 15.80 -16.60 -2.33
N VAL A 487 15.17 -17.55 -1.65
CA VAL A 487 15.78 -18.83 -1.27
C VAL A 487 14.81 -19.97 -1.55
N ALA A 488 15.34 -21.11 -1.94
CA ALA A 488 14.52 -22.32 -2.08
C ALA A 488 14.17 -22.88 -0.70
N PRO A 489 12.97 -23.46 -0.51
CA PRO A 489 12.62 -24.12 0.75
C PRO A 489 13.53 -25.33 0.99
N PRO A 490 14.23 -25.41 2.14
CA PRO A 490 15.04 -26.58 2.46
C PRO A 490 14.13 -27.81 2.70
N PRO A 491 14.63 -29.03 2.44
CA PRO A 491 13.90 -30.23 2.81
C PRO A 491 13.80 -30.36 4.34
N VAL A 492 12.89 -31.21 4.83
CA VAL A 492 12.82 -31.57 6.26
C VAL A 492 14.18 -32.14 6.71
N GLY A 493 14.70 -31.64 7.82
CA GLY A 493 16.07 -31.89 8.30
C GLY A 493 17.15 -31.01 7.67
N GLY A 494 16.84 -30.20 6.68
CA GLY A 494 17.77 -29.24 6.05
C GLY A 494 17.91 -27.95 6.84
N GLU A 495 19.10 -27.34 6.84
CA GLU A 495 19.35 -26.03 7.45
C GLU A 495 18.80 -24.91 6.57
N PHE A 496 18.14 -23.93 7.19
CA PHE A 496 17.75 -22.70 6.53
C PHE A 496 18.97 -21.82 6.27
N PRO A 497 19.14 -21.25 5.06
CA PRO A 497 20.41 -20.60 4.67
C PRO A 497 20.62 -19.20 5.29
N ILE A 498 19.69 -18.72 6.09
CA ILE A 498 19.79 -17.44 6.80
C ILE A 498 19.90 -17.74 8.29
N TRP A 499 20.95 -17.19 8.93
CA TRP A 499 21.25 -17.46 10.34
C TRP A 499 21.09 -16.22 11.18
N ARG A 500 20.48 -16.34 12.36
CA ARG A 500 20.45 -15.25 13.35
C ARG A 500 21.82 -15.12 13.99
N VAL A 501 22.37 -13.91 14.06
CA VAL A 501 23.59 -13.60 14.84
C VAL A 501 23.15 -13.25 16.25
N THR A 502 23.73 -13.91 17.26
CA THR A 502 23.31 -13.77 18.67
C THR A 502 24.21 -12.85 19.48
N ALA A 503 25.48 -12.66 19.08
CA ALA A 503 26.38 -11.70 19.71
C ALA A 503 26.28 -10.32 19.03
N ARG A 504 26.41 -9.25 19.84
CA ARG A 504 26.42 -7.85 19.36
C ARG A 504 27.75 -7.48 18.71
#